data_599acc8b538ac7e8b7cad42db21e8ceb
#
_entry.id   599acc8b538ac7e8b7cad42db21e8ceb
#
_cell.length_a   1.000
_cell.length_b   1.000
_cell.length_c   1.000
_cell.angle_alpha   90.00
_cell.angle_beta   90.00
_cell.angle_gamma   90.00
#
_symmetry.space_group_name_H-M   'P 1'
#
loop_
_entity.id
_entity.type
_entity.pdbx_description
1 polymer ?
#
loop_
_entity_poly.entity_id
_entity_poly.type
_entity_poly.pdbx_seq_one_letter_code
_entity_poly.pdbx_strand_id
1 'polypeptide(L)'
;MTPANDASATNGSNAFDLTGKVAVVTGTSRGLGQYLARALAKAGADLILSARNRDHLAGFESEVKSLGRRAASFELDVRNHDSILKFAAEAEAAFGKIDILVNNAGCNVRKPALEVSWDDWNLILDTNLRGSFFVAQAIARGMIQRGYGRIINIGSVTSVSGYAGLGPYGASRGGIRQLTMSLADDWGKFGVTVNCLAPGWFRTEQNKVLYENKAWVDYLIDRIPMKRPGAPNDLDGAVVFLASESSRYVTGQTLLVDGGISTGAVHALVQTPLAKPTR
;
A
#
# COMPACT_ATOMS: atom_id res chain seq x y z
N MET A 1 36.90 6.58 2.12
CA MET A 1 36.22 5.48 1.44
C MET A 1 35.51 6.05 0.22
N THR A 2 36.05 5.82 -0.95
CA THR A 2 35.52 6.28 -2.24
C THR A 2 34.27 5.47 -2.57
N PRO A 3 33.14 6.08 -2.96
CA PRO A 3 31.98 5.31 -3.39
C PRO A 3 32.30 4.66 -4.73
N ALA A 4 32.17 3.36 -4.79
CA ALA A 4 32.21 2.61 -6.04
C ALA A 4 31.02 3.06 -6.91
N ASN A 5 31.32 3.73 -7.97
CA ASN A 5 30.40 4.16 -9.01
C ASN A 5 30.18 2.96 -9.95
N ASP A 6 29.35 2.01 -9.57
CA ASP A 6 28.97 0.89 -10.43
C ASP A 6 27.66 1.24 -11.15
N ALA A 7 27.80 2.08 -12.16
CA ALA A 7 26.79 2.27 -13.18
C ALA A 7 26.86 1.08 -14.16
N SER A 8 26.50 -0.13 -13.70
CA SER A 8 26.24 -1.24 -14.62
C SER A 8 25.01 -0.87 -15.43
N ALA A 9 25.27 -0.51 -16.69
CA ALA A 9 24.24 -0.29 -17.70
C ALA A 9 23.34 -1.52 -17.76
N THR A 10 22.07 -1.35 -17.33
CA THR A 10 21.04 -2.35 -17.53
C THR A 10 20.75 -2.45 -19.01
N ASN A 11 21.37 -3.43 -19.66
CA ASN A 11 21.03 -3.82 -21.02
C ASN A 11 19.53 -4.12 -21.10
N GLY A 12 18.73 -3.25 -21.73
CA GLY A 12 17.40 -3.52 -22.28
C GLY A 12 16.35 -4.18 -21.39
N SER A 13 16.61 -4.42 -20.10
CA SER A 13 15.65 -5.00 -19.16
C SER A 13 14.61 -3.95 -18.78
N ASN A 14 13.33 -4.32 -18.85
CA ASN A 14 12.25 -3.48 -18.39
C ASN A 14 12.47 -3.15 -16.90
N ALA A 15 12.74 -1.88 -16.58
CA ALA A 15 13.03 -1.42 -15.22
C ALA A 15 11.85 -1.63 -14.23
N PHE A 16 10.69 -2.03 -14.74
CA PHE A 16 9.49 -2.40 -13.98
C PHE A 16 9.31 -3.93 -13.85
N ASP A 17 10.23 -4.72 -14.41
CA ASP A 17 10.17 -6.18 -14.31
C ASP A 17 10.50 -6.64 -12.88
N LEU A 18 9.62 -7.50 -12.34
CA LEU A 18 9.75 -8.10 -11.01
C LEU A 18 10.06 -9.59 -11.08
N THR A 19 10.47 -10.11 -12.25
CA THR A 19 10.84 -11.52 -12.41
C THR A 19 11.96 -11.91 -11.45
N GLY A 20 11.76 -13.00 -10.73
CA GLY A 20 12.67 -13.47 -9.69
C GLY A 20 12.59 -12.74 -8.36
N LYS A 21 11.72 -11.73 -8.21
CA LYS A 21 11.41 -11.09 -6.93
C LYS A 21 10.30 -11.85 -6.20
N VAL A 22 10.37 -11.83 -4.86
CA VAL A 22 9.35 -12.40 -3.98
C VAL A 22 8.68 -11.28 -3.21
N ALA A 23 7.36 -11.16 -3.36
CA ALA A 23 6.56 -10.10 -2.74
C ALA A 23 5.58 -10.65 -1.71
N VAL A 24 5.63 -10.12 -0.50
CA VAL A 24 4.60 -10.28 0.53
C VAL A 24 3.56 -9.18 0.36
N VAL A 25 2.28 -9.56 0.36
CA VAL A 25 1.17 -8.61 0.48
C VAL A 25 0.30 -9.00 1.66
N THR A 26 0.15 -8.13 2.65
CA THR A 26 -0.68 -8.41 3.82
C THR A 26 -2.15 -8.08 3.55
N GLY A 27 -3.07 -8.91 4.07
CA GLY A 27 -4.52 -8.66 3.95
C GLY A 27 -5.05 -8.89 2.53
N THR A 28 -4.73 -10.03 1.91
CA THR A 28 -5.12 -10.39 0.54
C THR A 28 -6.41 -11.21 0.44
N SER A 29 -7.18 -11.34 1.51
CA SER A 29 -8.47 -12.05 1.46
C SER A 29 -9.51 -11.34 0.60
N ARG A 30 -9.41 -10.03 0.42
CA ARG A 30 -10.33 -9.20 -0.38
C ARG A 30 -9.77 -7.79 -0.65
N GLY A 31 -10.46 -7.05 -1.51
CA GLY A 31 -10.24 -5.61 -1.70
C GLY A 31 -8.90 -5.24 -2.31
N LEU A 32 -8.33 -4.11 -1.89
CA LEU A 32 -7.10 -3.56 -2.49
C LEU A 32 -5.92 -4.53 -2.43
N GLY A 33 -5.81 -5.34 -1.37
CA GLY A 33 -4.73 -6.31 -1.25
C GLY A 33 -4.65 -7.28 -2.42
N GLN A 34 -5.79 -7.76 -2.93
CA GLN A 34 -5.82 -8.63 -4.12
C GLN A 34 -5.42 -7.88 -5.39
N TYR A 35 -5.86 -6.62 -5.55
CA TYR A 35 -5.50 -5.84 -6.74
C TYR A 35 -4.01 -5.54 -6.78
N LEU A 36 -3.42 -5.09 -5.66
CA LEU A 36 -1.99 -4.84 -5.55
C LEU A 36 -1.15 -6.10 -5.79
N ALA A 37 -1.56 -7.22 -5.17
CA ALA A 37 -0.89 -8.51 -5.37
C ALA A 37 -0.96 -8.97 -6.84
N ARG A 38 -2.13 -8.82 -7.49
CA ARG A 38 -2.30 -9.16 -8.91
C ARG A 38 -1.42 -8.30 -9.82
N ALA A 39 -1.28 -7.01 -9.52
CA ALA A 39 -0.39 -6.12 -10.28
C ALA A 39 1.08 -6.57 -10.17
N LEU A 40 1.54 -6.91 -8.96
CA LEU A 40 2.90 -7.43 -8.75
C LEU A 40 3.13 -8.78 -9.44
N ALA A 41 2.14 -9.68 -9.40
CA ALA A 41 2.22 -10.98 -10.11
C ALA A 41 2.31 -10.80 -11.62
N LYS A 42 1.50 -9.90 -12.20
CA LYS A 42 1.56 -9.58 -13.63
C LYS A 42 2.89 -8.95 -14.04
N ALA A 43 3.53 -8.22 -13.13
CA ALA A 43 4.86 -7.67 -13.34
C ALA A 43 6.01 -8.70 -13.14
N GLY A 44 5.69 -9.93 -12.75
CA GLY A 44 6.67 -11.05 -12.67
C GLY A 44 7.01 -11.53 -11.26
N ALA A 45 6.48 -10.92 -10.20
CA ALA A 45 6.79 -11.34 -8.83
C ALA A 45 6.11 -12.65 -8.44
N ASP A 46 6.81 -13.48 -7.69
CA ASP A 46 6.23 -14.56 -6.90
C ASP A 46 5.57 -13.98 -5.64
N LEU A 47 4.47 -14.58 -5.17
CA LEU A 47 3.65 -13.97 -4.13
C LEU A 47 3.53 -14.81 -2.85
N ILE A 48 3.67 -14.11 -1.74
CA ILE A 48 3.29 -14.55 -0.40
C ILE A 48 2.03 -13.78 0.01
N LEU A 49 0.92 -14.52 0.12
CA LEU A 49 -0.39 -13.99 0.44
C LEU A 49 -0.69 -14.19 1.93
N SER A 50 -1.34 -13.24 2.59
CA SER A 50 -1.68 -13.43 3.99
C SER A 50 -3.04 -12.87 4.39
N ALA A 51 -3.68 -13.56 5.33
CA ALA A 51 -4.93 -13.17 5.98
C ALA A 51 -5.05 -13.84 7.35
N ARG A 52 -5.97 -13.37 8.19
CA ARG A 52 -6.27 -14.00 9.50
C ARG A 52 -6.87 -15.41 9.37
N ASN A 53 -7.54 -15.68 8.28
CA ASN A 53 -8.00 -17.03 7.92
C ASN A 53 -7.41 -17.38 6.54
N ARG A 54 -6.55 -18.38 6.53
CA ARG A 54 -5.85 -18.86 5.33
C ARG A 54 -6.81 -19.42 4.29
N ASP A 55 -7.92 -20.02 4.69
CA ASP A 55 -8.86 -20.66 3.77
C ASP A 55 -9.47 -19.67 2.79
N HIS A 56 -9.59 -18.38 3.20
CA HIS A 56 -10.08 -17.30 2.34
C HIS A 56 -9.12 -16.94 1.20
N LEU A 57 -7.93 -17.54 1.14
CA LEU A 57 -6.90 -17.22 0.16
C LEU A 57 -6.79 -18.23 -0.97
N ALA A 58 -7.37 -19.43 -0.82
CA ALA A 58 -7.17 -20.55 -1.75
C ALA A 58 -7.54 -20.21 -3.21
N GLY A 59 -8.67 -19.53 -3.42
CA GLY A 59 -9.10 -19.11 -4.75
C GLY A 59 -8.15 -18.07 -5.38
N PHE A 60 -7.70 -17.10 -4.59
CA PHE A 60 -6.78 -16.07 -5.08
C PHE A 60 -5.35 -16.62 -5.28
N GLU A 61 -4.91 -17.55 -4.44
CA GLU A 61 -3.64 -18.27 -4.64
C GLU A 61 -3.65 -19.03 -5.97
N SER A 62 -4.75 -19.72 -6.28
CA SER A 62 -4.92 -20.44 -7.56
C SER A 62 -4.92 -19.48 -8.74
N GLU A 63 -5.55 -18.31 -8.62
CA GLU A 63 -5.52 -17.26 -9.64
C GLU A 63 -4.08 -16.80 -9.91
N VAL A 64 -3.29 -16.50 -8.86
CA VAL A 64 -1.90 -16.08 -9.02
C VAL A 64 -1.05 -17.15 -9.69
N LYS A 65 -1.26 -18.43 -9.33
CA LYS A 65 -0.58 -19.57 -9.99
C LYS A 65 -0.92 -19.68 -11.47
N SER A 66 -2.18 -19.36 -11.86
CA SER A 66 -2.59 -19.34 -13.26
C SER A 66 -1.92 -18.24 -14.11
N LEU A 67 -1.39 -17.18 -13.44
CA LEU A 67 -0.54 -16.17 -14.07
C LEU A 67 0.92 -16.64 -14.28
N GLY A 68 1.23 -17.89 -13.95
CA GLY A 68 2.57 -18.46 -14.08
C GLY A 68 3.53 -18.05 -12.96
N ARG A 69 3.02 -17.59 -11.81
CA ARG A 69 3.84 -17.21 -10.65
C ARG A 69 3.73 -18.24 -9.54
N ARG A 70 4.79 -18.37 -8.75
CA ARG A 70 4.69 -19.12 -7.49
C ARG A 70 3.82 -18.31 -6.52
N ALA A 71 2.96 -18.99 -5.78
CA ALA A 71 2.17 -18.38 -4.73
C ALA A 71 1.99 -19.34 -3.56
N ALA A 72 2.02 -18.80 -2.34
CA ALA A 72 1.66 -19.52 -1.12
C ALA A 72 0.93 -18.60 -0.15
N SER A 73 -0.01 -19.19 0.59
CA SER A 73 -0.86 -18.49 1.56
C SER A 73 -0.47 -18.84 2.98
N PHE A 74 -0.45 -17.82 3.84
CA PHE A 74 -0.12 -17.96 5.25
C PHE A 74 -1.14 -17.25 6.14
N GLU A 75 -1.31 -17.75 7.35
CA GLU A 75 -2.08 -17.06 8.37
C GLU A 75 -1.27 -15.90 8.96
N LEU A 76 -1.93 -14.73 9.13
CA LEU A 76 -1.32 -13.57 9.76
C LEU A 76 -2.41 -12.71 10.44
N ASP A 77 -2.35 -12.59 11.76
CA ASP A 77 -3.01 -11.49 12.47
C ASP A 77 -1.95 -10.44 12.82
N VAL A 78 -1.99 -9.29 12.13
CA VAL A 78 -1.04 -8.19 12.33
C VAL A 78 -1.14 -7.53 13.72
N ARG A 79 -2.17 -7.84 14.52
CA ARG A 79 -2.32 -7.37 15.91
C ARG A 79 -1.65 -8.30 16.91
N ASN A 80 -1.23 -9.48 16.50
CA ASN A 80 -0.59 -10.48 17.35
C ASN A 80 0.89 -10.61 16.99
N HIS A 81 1.77 -10.28 17.93
CA HIS A 81 3.21 -10.28 17.71
C HIS A 81 3.77 -11.67 17.37
N ASP A 82 3.30 -12.71 18.08
CA ASP A 82 3.76 -14.09 17.81
C ASP A 82 3.33 -14.57 16.43
N SER A 83 2.10 -14.19 16.00
CA SER A 83 1.62 -14.44 14.63
C SER A 83 2.51 -13.76 13.58
N ILE A 84 2.97 -12.53 13.84
CA ILE A 84 3.87 -11.81 12.94
C ILE A 84 5.23 -12.52 12.83
N LEU A 85 5.83 -12.90 13.95
CA LEU A 85 7.13 -13.59 13.98
C LEU A 85 7.06 -14.95 13.28
N LYS A 86 6.03 -15.74 13.58
CA LYS A 86 5.76 -17.03 12.93
C LYS A 86 5.59 -16.85 11.42
N PHE A 87 4.74 -15.92 11.00
CA PHE A 87 4.50 -15.63 9.59
C PHE A 87 5.79 -15.27 8.85
N ALA A 88 6.61 -14.36 9.40
CA ALA A 88 7.83 -13.91 8.75
C ALA A 88 8.81 -15.09 8.55
N ALA A 89 8.98 -15.95 9.56
CA ALA A 89 9.85 -17.12 9.50
C ALA A 89 9.36 -18.15 8.47
N GLU A 90 8.06 -18.49 8.50
CA GLU A 90 7.47 -19.47 7.58
C GLU A 90 7.51 -18.98 6.12
N ALA A 91 7.21 -17.69 5.90
CA ALA A 91 7.21 -17.08 4.58
C ALA A 91 8.63 -17.03 3.98
N GLU A 92 9.63 -16.63 4.76
CA GLU A 92 11.02 -16.61 4.31
C GLU A 92 11.55 -18.02 4.03
N ALA A 93 11.23 -18.99 4.89
CA ALA A 93 11.63 -20.40 4.67
C ALA A 93 11.02 -20.98 3.39
N ALA A 94 9.77 -20.65 3.07
CA ALA A 94 9.08 -21.20 1.89
C ALA A 94 9.63 -20.68 0.55
N PHE A 95 10.14 -19.44 0.53
CA PHE A 95 10.60 -18.78 -0.70
C PHE A 95 12.10 -18.50 -0.73
N GLY A 96 12.80 -18.70 0.40
CA GLY A 96 14.24 -18.45 0.56
C GLY A 96 14.61 -16.96 0.71
N LYS A 97 13.68 -16.05 0.40
CA LYS A 97 13.86 -14.61 0.54
C LYS A 97 12.52 -13.87 0.46
N ILE A 98 12.52 -12.62 0.92
CA ILE A 98 11.44 -11.66 0.68
C ILE A 98 12.08 -10.37 0.17
N ASP A 99 11.77 -9.98 -1.06
CA ASP A 99 12.33 -8.79 -1.71
C ASP A 99 11.44 -7.56 -1.56
N ILE A 100 10.11 -7.79 -1.53
CA ILE A 100 9.09 -6.75 -1.52
C ILE A 100 8.09 -7.03 -0.41
N LEU A 101 7.74 -6.00 0.37
CA LEU A 101 6.66 -6.04 1.34
C LEU A 101 5.64 -4.94 1.03
N VAL A 102 4.38 -5.33 0.86
CA VAL A 102 3.24 -4.41 0.83
C VAL A 102 2.43 -4.56 2.11
N ASN A 103 2.58 -3.61 3.04
CA ASN A 103 1.79 -3.50 4.26
C ASN A 103 0.41 -2.93 3.92
N ASN A 104 -0.52 -3.81 3.51
CA ASN A 104 -1.87 -3.42 3.10
C ASN A 104 -2.93 -3.75 4.17
N ALA A 105 -2.71 -4.75 5.04
CA ALA A 105 -3.68 -5.10 6.06
C ALA A 105 -4.15 -3.88 6.85
N GLY A 106 -5.46 -3.69 6.93
CA GLY A 106 -6.04 -2.52 7.58
C GLY A 106 -7.54 -2.64 7.77
N CYS A 107 -8.05 -1.81 8.68
CA CYS A 107 -9.48 -1.68 8.95
C CYS A 107 -9.86 -0.22 9.19
N ASN A 108 -11.14 0.04 9.17
CA ASN A 108 -11.72 1.33 9.50
C ASN A 108 -13.05 1.16 10.22
N VAL A 109 -13.30 2.01 11.19
CA VAL A 109 -14.62 2.21 11.83
C VAL A 109 -14.98 3.67 11.61
N ARG A 110 -16.09 3.91 10.92
CA ARG A 110 -16.57 5.27 10.66
C ARG A 110 -17.61 5.66 11.69
N LYS A 111 -17.28 6.63 12.55
CA LYS A 111 -18.16 7.17 13.59
C LYS A 111 -17.87 8.66 13.81
N PRO A 112 -18.85 9.47 14.24
CA PRO A 112 -18.61 10.79 14.82
C PRO A 112 -17.58 10.70 15.94
N ALA A 113 -16.72 11.71 16.09
CA ALA A 113 -15.59 11.66 17.03
C ALA A 113 -16.05 11.41 18.50
N LEU A 114 -17.20 11.93 18.90
CA LEU A 114 -17.76 11.73 20.25
C LEU A 114 -18.29 10.30 20.51
N GLU A 115 -18.48 9.50 19.47
CA GLU A 115 -19.00 8.14 19.53
C GLU A 115 -17.89 7.08 19.39
N VAL A 116 -16.66 7.51 19.13
CA VAL A 116 -15.51 6.59 19.01
C VAL A 116 -15.20 6.00 20.37
N SER A 117 -15.29 4.68 20.49
CA SER A 117 -14.90 3.97 21.71
C SER A 117 -13.39 3.77 21.80
N TRP A 118 -12.92 3.45 23.02
CA TRP A 118 -11.55 3.04 23.25
C TRP A 118 -11.15 1.82 22.41
N ASP A 119 -12.05 0.87 22.25
CA ASP A 119 -11.83 -0.35 21.46
C ASP A 119 -11.77 -0.06 19.95
N ASP A 120 -12.63 0.84 19.45
CA ASP A 120 -12.55 1.29 18.05
C ASP A 120 -11.17 1.91 17.74
N TRP A 121 -10.70 2.76 18.67
CA TRP A 121 -9.39 3.38 18.55
C TRP A 121 -8.28 2.33 18.52
N ASN A 122 -8.23 1.44 19.51
CA ASN A 122 -7.21 0.40 19.60
C ASN A 122 -7.25 -0.53 18.38
N LEU A 123 -8.44 -0.99 17.97
CA LEU A 123 -8.60 -1.84 16.79
C LEU A 123 -7.95 -1.23 15.55
N ILE A 124 -8.18 0.06 15.32
CA ILE A 124 -7.67 0.76 14.13
C ILE A 124 -6.16 0.99 14.23
N LEU A 125 -5.68 1.52 15.35
CA LEU A 125 -4.26 1.83 15.51
C LEU A 125 -3.41 0.55 15.55
N ASP A 126 -3.87 -0.47 16.25
CA ASP A 126 -3.19 -1.76 16.36
C ASP A 126 -3.10 -2.48 15.01
N THR A 127 -4.16 -2.42 14.21
CA THR A 127 -4.17 -3.05 12.89
C THR A 127 -3.35 -2.24 11.89
N ASN A 128 -3.65 -0.94 11.76
CA ASN A 128 -3.14 -0.14 10.63
C ASN A 128 -1.71 0.36 10.85
N LEU A 129 -1.34 0.69 12.09
CA LEU A 129 -0.07 1.32 12.41
C LEU A 129 0.89 0.39 13.13
N ARG A 130 0.52 -0.10 14.34
CA ARG A 130 1.37 -1.01 15.12
C ARG A 130 1.69 -2.28 14.35
N GLY A 131 0.67 -2.93 13.77
CA GLY A 131 0.84 -4.15 12.98
C GLY A 131 1.76 -3.95 11.79
N SER A 132 1.57 -2.85 11.03
CA SER A 132 2.44 -2.54 9.89
C SER A 132 3.89 -2.34 10.29
N PHE A 133 4.15 -1.69 11.44
CA PHE A 133 5.50 -1.53 11.96
C PHE A 133 6.18 -2.87 12.26
N PHE A 134 5.52 -3.73 13.04
CA PHE A 134 6.14 -5.00 13.45
C PHE A 134 6.27 -6.00 12.30
N VAL A 135 5.36 -6.00 11.33
CA VAL A 135 5.52 -6.79 10.09
C VAL A 135 6.72 -6.28 9.29
N ALA A 136 6.86 -4.96 9.12
CA ALA A 136 8.02 -4.38 8.45
C ALA A 136 9.32 -4.74 9.19
N GLN A 137 9.36 -4.62 10.52
CA GLN A 137 10.53 -4.92 11.35
C GLN A 137 10.95 -6.39 11.21
N ALA A 138 10.00 -7.33 11.25
CA ALA A 138 10.28 -8.76 11.16
C ALA A 138 10.90 -9.12 9.79
N ILE A 139 10.33 -8.59 8.69
CA ILE A 139 10.77 -8.88 7.32
C ILE A 139 12.03 -8.10 6.94
N ALA A 140 12.19 -6.85 7.41
CA ALA A 140 13.35 -6.02 7.08
C ALA A 140 14.68 -6.64 7.54
N ARG A 141 14.69 -7.48 8.58
CA ARG A 141 15.92 -8.18 9.04
C ARG A 141 16.59 -8.95 7.91
N GLY A 142 15.84 -9.77 7.18
CA GLY A 142 16.34 -10.50 6.03
C GLY A 142 16.70 -9.59 4.85
N MET A 143 15.91 -8.55 4.58
CA MET A 143 16.20 -7.55 3.54
C MET A 143 17.53 -6.82 3.81
N ILE A 144 17.77 -6.36 5.03
CA ILE A 144 19.00 -5.68 5.46
C ILE A 144 20.22 -6.61 5.31
N GLN A 145 20.10 -7.88 5.72
CA GLN A 145 21.19 -8.85 5.58
C GLN A 145 21.58 -9.09 4.12
N ARG A 146 20.61 -9.03 3.20
CA ARG A 146 20.84 -9.20 1.75
C ARG A 146 21.21 -7.90 1.03
N GLY A 147 21.13 -6.75 1.69
CA GLY A 147 21.40 -5.44 1.09
C GLY A 147 20.34 -5.01 0.07
N TYR A 148 19.11 -5.56 0.16
CA TYR A 148 18.03 -5.26 -0.78
C TYR A 148 16.65 -5.41 -0.14
N GLY A 149 15.78 -4.44 -0.36
CA GLY A 149 14.38 -4.49 0.04
C GLY A 149 13.54 -3.33 -0.51
N ARG A 150 12.26 -3.60 -0.73
CA ARG A 150 11.25 -2.61 -1.12
C ARG A 150 10.06 -2.75 -0.18
N ILE A 151 9.85 -1.77 0.69
CA ILE A 151 8.72 -1.76 1.63
C ILE A 151 7.74 -0.68 1.19
N ILE A 152 6.50 -1.08 0.97
CA ILE A 152 5.42 -0.22 0.53
C ILE A 152 4.33 -0.26 1.60
N ASN A 153 4.23 0.80 2.38
CA ASN A 153 3.15 0.96 3.35
C ASN A 153 1.92 1.55 2.66
N ILE A 154 0.76 0.95 2.85
CA ILE A 154 -0.48 1.51 2.30
C ILE A 154 -1.00 2.59 3.25
N GLY A 155 -0.93 3.83 2.76
CA GLY A 155 -1.53 5.00 3.38
C GLY A 155 -2.97 5.21 2.94
N SER A 156 -3.34 6.47 2.84
CA SER A 156 -4.64 6.93 2.34
C SER A 156 -4.51 8.43 2.02
N VAL A 157 -5.44 8.98 1.26
CA VAL A 157 -5.63 10.44 1.22
C VAL A 157 -5.77 11.03 2.62
N THR A 158 -6.27 10.26 3.60
CA THR A 158 -6.33 10.69 5.01
C THR A 158 -4.96 10.76 5.70
N SER A 159 -3.89 10.36 5.06
CA SER A 159 -2.51 10.61 5.54
C SER A 159 -2.13 12.09 5.48
N VAL A 160 -2.83 12.88 4.66
CA VAL A 160 -2.54 14.32 4.41
C VAL A 160 -3.76 15.22 4.54
N SER A 161 -4.98 14.65 4.63
CA SER A 161 -6.24 15.42 4.68
C SER A 161 -7.15 14.85 5.77
N GLY A 162 -7.85 15.73 6.49
CA GLY A 162 -8.85 15.35 7.49
C GLY A 162 -10.21 15.07 6.86
N TYR A 163 -10.91 14.06 7.36
CA TYR A 163 -12.27 13.72 6.97
C TYR A 163 -13.12 13.44 8.21
N ALA A 164 -14.32 14.01 8.26
CA ALA A 164 -15.27 13.77 9.33
C ALA A 164 -15.62 12.27 9.47
N GLY A 165 -15.70 11.81 10.69
CA GLY A 165 -16.00 10.41 11.02
C GLY A 165 -14.82 9.44 10.81
N LEU A 166 -13.62 9.92 10.52
CA LEU A 166 -12.42 9.12 10.26
C LEU A 166 -11.25 9.45 11.20
N GLY A 167 -11.50 10.00 12.39
CA GLY A 167 -10.45 10.44 13.32
C GLY A 167 -9.35 9.40 13.57
N PRO A 168 -9.66 8.22 14.17
CA PRO A 168 -8.65 7.18 14.43
C PRO A 168 -8.00 6.63 13.14
N TYR A 169 -8.80 6.49 12.07
CA TYR A 169 -8.26 6.05 10.78
C TYR A 169 -7.28 7.07 10.21
N GLY A 170 -7.63 8.35 10.19
CA GLY A 170 -6.75 9.44 9.76
C GLY A 170 -5.46 9.49 10.60
N ALA A 171 -5.58 9.36 11.92
CA ALA A 171 -4.42 9.28 12.82
C ALA A 171 -3.50 8.10 12.46
N SER A 172 -4.08 6.91 12.22
CA SER A 172 -3.29 5.74 11.83
C SER A 172 -2.58 5.94 10.49
N ARG A 173 -3.25 6.57 9.49
CA ARG A 173 -2.68 6.79 8.15
C ARG A 173 -1.67 7.95 8.13
N GLY A 174 -1.87 8.99 8.95
CA GLY A 174 -0.86 10.01 9.22
C GLY A 174 0.37 9.42 9.91
N GLY A 175 0.15 8.51 10.87
CA GLY A 175 1.21 7.74 11.52
C GLY A 175 2.00 6.87 10.53
N ILE A 176 1.33 6.19 9.60
CA ILE A 176 2.00 5.41 8.53
C ILE A 176 2.88 6.30 7.65
N ARG A 177 2.42 7.50 7.29
CA ARG A 177 3.23 8.47 6.54
C ARG A 177 4.51 8.82 7.32
N GLN A 178 4.39 9.18 8.60
CA GLN A 178 5.55 9.52 9.43
C GLN A 178 6.47 8.33 9.66
N LEU A 179 5.90 7.15 9.95
CA LEU A 179 6.65 5.91 10.11
C LEU A 179 7.47 5.58 8.85
N THR A 180 6.89 5.77 7.66
CA THR A 180 7.57 5.55 6.39
C THR A 180 8.84 6.38 6.26
N MET A 181 8.81 7.65 6.66
CA MET A 181 10.00 8.54 6.63
C MET A 181 11.07 8.08 7.62
N SER A 182 10.68 7.72 8.84
CA SER A 182 11.61 7.24 9.86
C SER A 182 12.30 5.94 9.46
N LEU A 183 11.54 4.96 8.97
CA LEU A 183 12.10 3.67 8.51
C LEU A 183 12.97 3.82 7.26
N ALA A 184 12.67 4.77 6.39
CA ALA A 184 13.49 5.09 5.23
C ALA A 184 14.88 5.61 5.63
N ASP A 185 14.94 6.45 6.66
CA ASP A 185 16.20 6.96 7.21
C ASP A 185 17.01 5.84 7.91
N ASP A 186 16.33 5.03 8.72
CA ASP A 186 16.97 3.92 9.45
C ASP A 186 17.58 2.88 8.51
N TRP A 187 16.88 2.52 7.41
CA TRP A 187 17.20 1.34 6.60
C TRP A 187 17.76 1.65 5.21
N GLY A 188 17.70 2.91 4.77
CA GLY A 188 18.18 3.31 3.43
C GLY A 188 19.64 2.97 3.19
N LYS A 189 20.51 3.15 4.19
CA LYS A 189 21.95 2.80 4.13
C LYS A 189 22.22 1.30 3.92
N PHE A 190 21.21 0.45 4.13
CA PHE A 190 21.29 -1.00 3.92
C PHE A 190 20.62 -1.44 2.60
N GLY A 191 20.31 -0.52 1.69
CA GLY A 191 19.69 -0.85 0.40
C GLY A 191 18.19 -1.14 0.46
N VAL A 192 17.52 -0.82 1.58
CA VAL A 192 16.08 -0.99 1.74
C VAL A 192 15.38 0.35 1.57
N THR A 193 14.47 0.44 0.58
CA THR A 193 13.62 1.62 0.43
C THR A 193 12.30 1.42 1.15
N VAL A 194 11.77 2.47 1.77
CA VAL A 194 10.46 2.44 2.44
C VAL A 194 9.65 3.62 1.92
N ASN A 195 8.50 3.33 1.28
CA ASN A 195 7.62 4.35 0.73
C ASN A 195 6.16 4.09 1.13
N CYS A 196 5.36 5.14 1.06
CA CYS A 196 3.93 5.08 1.32
C CYS A 196 3.17 5.25 -0.01
N LEU A 197 2.34 4.27 -0.37
CA LEU A 197 1.34 4.41 -1.43
C LEU A 197 0.01 4.81 -0.78
N ALA A 198 -0.50 5.98 -1.11
CA ALA A 198 -1.67 6.58 -0.46
C ALA A 198 -2.85 6.71 -1.45
N PRO A 199 -3.74 5.71 -1.51
CA PRO A 199 -4.92 5.77 -2.35
C PRO A 199 -5.92 6.82 -1.89
N GLY A 200 -6.61 7.43 -2.85
CA GLY A 200 -7.81 8.23 -2.62
C GLY A 200 -9.07 7.36 -2.45
N TRP A 201 -10.14 7.79 -3.10
CA TRP A 201 -11.42 7.09 -3.09
C TRP A 201 -11.50 6.06 -4.21
N PHE A 202 -11.33 4.79 -3.85
CA PHE A 202 -11.42 3.66 -4.76
C PHE A 202 -12.69 2.85 -4.47
N ARG A 203 -13.43 2.49 -5.51
CA ARG A 203 -14.55 1.59 -5.35
C ARG A 203 -14.04 0.16 -5.13
N THR A 204 -14.34 -0.40 -3.97
CA THR A 204 -14.00 -1.78 -3.60
C THR A 204 -15.25 -2.49 -3.05
N GLU A 205 -15.23 -3.80 -2.97
CA GLU A 205 -16.32 -4.55 -2.33
C GLU A 205 -16.60 -4.08 -0.89
N GLN A 206 -15.55 -3.64 -0.18
CA GLN A 206 -15.64 -3.20 1.21
C GLN A 206 -16.44 -1.91 1.41
N ASN A 207 -16.47 -1.04 0.40
CA ASN A 207 -17.15 0.26 0.44
C ASN A 207 -18.27 0.40 -0.59
N LYS A 208 -18.69 -0.71 -1.20
CA LYS A 208 -19.72 -0.75 -2.25
C LYS A 208 -20.99 0.01 -1.84
N VAL A 209 -21.44 -0.18 -0.61
CA VAL A 209 -22.64 0.48 -0.07
C VAL A 209 -22.54 2.01 -0.12
N LEU A 210 -21.36 2.59 0.08
CA LEU A 210 -21.20 4.05 -0.05
C LEU A 210 -21.44 4.51 -1.50
N TYR A 211 -21.06 3.70 -2.48
CA TYR A 211 -21.22 4.01 -3.90
C TYR A 211 -22.65 3.77 -4.43
N GLU A 212 -23.54 3.22 -3.63
CA GLU A 212 -24.98 3.12 -3.93
C GLU A 212 -25.72 4.42 -3.63
N ASN A 213 -25.16 5.29 -2.76
CA ASN A 213 -25.71 6.61 -2.48
C ASN A 213 -25.28 7.63 -3.54
N LYS A 214 -26.21 7.92 -4.48
CA LYS A 214 -25.94 8.84 -5.59
C LYS A 214 -25.51 10.23 -5.14
N ALA A 215 -26.14 10.81 -4.12
CA ALA A 215 -25.80 12.15 -3.63
C ALA A 215 -24.37 12.21 -3.09
N TRP A 216 -23.95 11.15 -2.40
CA TRP A 216 -22.57 11.03 -1.92
C TRP A 216 -21.58 10.85 -3.07
N VAL A 217 -21.93 10.05 -4.07
CA VAL A 217 -21.08 9.83 -5.26
C VAL A 217 -20.92 11.13 -6.05
N ASP A 218 -22.01 11.87 -6.27
CA ASP A 218 -21.97 13.16 -6.97
C ASP A 218 -21.10 14.18 -6.21
N TYR A 219 -21.26 14.27 -4.88
CA TYR A 219 -20.41 15.08 -4.03
C TYR A 219 -18.92 14.70 -4.13
N LEU A 220 -18.61 13.40 -4.12
CA LEU A 220 -17.25 12.90 -4.24
C LEU A 220 -16.65 13.24 -5.61
N ILE A 221 -17.39 13.00 -6.69
CA ILE A 221 -16.97 13.30 -8.07
C ILE A 221 -16.72 14.80 -8.23
N ASP A 222 -17.53 15.66 -7.61
CA ASP A 222 -17.31 17.09 -7.65
C ASP A 222 -15.97 17.48 -7.03
N ARG A 223 -15.57 16.84 -5.93
CA ARG A 223 -14.33 17.10 -5.21
C ARG A 223 -13.09 16.49 -5.85
N ILE A 224 -13.22 15.47 -6.68
CA ILE A 224 -12.09 14.85 -7.37
C ILE A 224 -11.82 15.62 -8.68
N PRO A 225 -10.63 16.23 -8.88
CA PRO A 225 -10.28 16.91 -10.14
C PRO A 225 -10.47 16.03 -11.38
N MET A 226 -10.11 14.73 -11.32
CA MET A 226 -10.31 13.79 -12.43
C MET A 226 -11.76 13.35 -12.63
N LYS A 227 -12.72 13.88 -11.83
CA LYS A 227 -14.17 13.67 -11.96
C LYS A 227 -14.61 12.21 -11.96
N ARG A 228 -13.87 11.34 -11.33
CA ARG A 228 -14.21 9.95 -11.08
C ARG A 228 -13.51 9.38 -9.85
N PRO A 229 -14.09 8.40 -9.16
CA PRO A 229 -13.36 7.57 -8.23
C PRO A 229 -12.26 6.77 -8.93
N GLY A 230 -11.26 6.35 -8.19
CA GLY A 230 -10.25 5.42 -8.67
C GLY A 230 -10.83 4.04 -8.97
N ALA A 231 -10.41 3.45 -10.07
CA ALA A 231 -10.59 2.03 -10.34
C ALA A 231 -9.39 1.25 -9.76
N PRO A 232 -9.56 0.00 -9.33
CA PRO A 232 -8.46 -0.77 -8.70
C PRO A 232 -7.16 -0.79 -9.51
N ASN A 233 -7.25 -0.90 -10.83
CA ASN A 233 -6.09 -0.89 -11.74
C ASN A 233 -5.39 0.48 -11.88
N ASP A 234 -5.96 1.56 -11.40
CA ASP A 234 -5.25 2.86 -11.32
C ASP A 234 -4.07 2.80 -10.32
N LEU A 235 -3.99 1.78 -9.46
CA LEU A 235 -2.88 1.57 -8.53
C LEU A 235 -1.75 0.70 -9.10
N ASP A 236 -1.99 -0.04 -10.20
CA ASP A 236 -1.07 -1.05 -10.72
C ASP A 236 0.31 -0.45 -11.02
N GLY A 237 0.34 0.64 -11.79
CA GLY A 237 1.60 1.30 -12.15
C GLY A 237 2.37 1.84 -10.94
N ALA A 238 1.64 2.38 -9.96
CA ALA A 238 2.25 2.97 -8.76
C ALA A 238 2.88 1.91 -7.85
N VAL A 239 2.19 0.78 -7.61
CA VAL A 239 2.75 -0.29 -6.77
C VAL A 239 3.92 -0.99 -7.45
N VAL A 240 3.85 -1.23 -8.76
CA VAL A 240 4.96 -1.81 -9.53
C VAL A 240 6.16 -0.87 -9.57
N PHE A 241 5.95 0.44 -9.77
CA PHE A 241 7.02 1.43 -9.68
C PHE A 241 7.75 1.36 -8.35
N LEU A 242 7.03 1.45 -7.23
CA LEU A 242 7.63 1.44 -5.89
C LEU A 242 8.28 0.09 -5.53
N ALA A 243 7.86 -1.01 -6.16
CA ALA A 243 8.41 -2.35 -5.97
C ALA A 243 9.65 -2.64 -6.84
N SER A 244 9.89 -1.86 -7.88
CA SER A 244 10.88 -2.13 -8.93
C SER A 244 12.19 -1.36 -8.78
N GLU A 245 13.14 -1.62 -9.68
CA GLU A 245 14.39 -0.86 -9.77
C GLU A 245 14.18 0.57 -10.27
N SER A 246 13.04 0.88 -10.90
CA SER A 246 12.69 2.23 -11.32
C SER A 246 12.60 3.22 -10.15
N SER A 247 12.36 2.72 -8.93
CA SER A 247 12.29 3.53 -7.70
C SER A 247 13.51 3.39 -6.78
N ARG A 248 14.63 2.85 -7.25
CA ARG A 248 15.81 2.55 -6.41
C ARG A 248 16.38 3.76 -5.64
N TYR A 249 16.10 4.97 -6.08
CA TYR A 249 16.52 6.22 -5.41
C TYR A 249 15.33 6.99 -4.81
N VAL A 250 14.16 6.32 -4.66
CA VAL A 250 12.96 6.87 -4.05
C VAL A 250 12.75 6.17 -2.72
N THR A 251 12.89 6.91 -1.61
CA THR A 251 12.62 6.41 -0.25
C THR A 251 12.05 7.53 0.63
N GLY A 252 11.27 7.18 1.64
CA GLY A 252 10.60 8.12 2.56
C GLY A 252 9.44 8.89 1.94
N GLN A 253 9.03 8.57 0.70
CA GLN A 253 8.03 9.34 -0.03
C GLN A 253 6.61 8.82 0.20
N THR A 254 5.65 9.74 0.10
CA THR A 254 4.22 9.42 0.06
C THR A 254 3.71 9.74 -1.34
N LEU A 255 3.38 8.69 -2.09
CA LEU A 255 2.78 8.80 -3.43
C LEU A 255 1.26 8.73 -3.31
N LEU A 256 0.61 9.87 -3.51
CA LEU A 256 -0.84 9.96 -3.57
C LEU A 256 -1.34 9.52 -4.94
N VAL A 257 -2.27 8.56 -4.96
CA VAL A 257 -2.99 8.12 -6.17
C VAL A 257 -4.48 8.32 -5.89
N ASP A 258 -4.96 9.53 -6.08
CA ASP A 258 -6.22 10.01 -5.51
C ASP A 258 -7.07 10.86 -6.47
N GLY A 259 -6.69 10.92 -7.74
CA GLY A 259 -7.36 11.75 -8.73
C GLY A 259 -7.27 13.25 -8.48
N GLY A 260 -6.33 13.66 -7.60
CA GLY A 260 -6.08 15.05 -7.24
C GLY A 260 -6.93 15.58 -6.08
N ILE A 261 -7.75 14.77 -5.40
CA ILE A 261 -8.62 15.25 -4.32
C ILE A 261 -7.84 15.89 -3.16
N SER A 262 -6.61 15.43 -2.90
CA SER A 262 -5.76 15.99 -1.84
C SER A 262 -5.16 17.35 -2.16
N THR A 263 -5.23 17.81 -3.41
CA THR A 263 -4.70 19.13 -3.79
C THR A 263 -5.50 20.28 -3.22
N GLY A 264 -6.67 20.00 -2.62
CA GLY A 264 -7.58 21.03 -2.10
C GLY A 264 -8.16 21.93 -3.20
N ALA A 265 -8.23 21.41 -4.44
CA ALA A 265 -8.63 22.19 -5.59
C ALA A 265 -9.98 22.90 -5.35
N VAL A 266 -9.94 24.22 -5.39
CA VAL A 266 -11.13 25.06 -5.51
C VAL A 266 -11.45 25.13 -7.00
N HIS A 267 -12.58 24.55 -7.41
CA HIS A 267 -12.99 24.62 -8.80
C HIS A 267 -13.31 26.06 -9.16
N ALA A 268 -12.69 26.57 -10.22
CA ALA A 268 -13.08 27.84 -10.78
C ALA A 268 -14.53 27.75 -11.30
N LEU A 269 -15.40 28.60 -10.84
CA LEU A 269 -16.73 28.70 -11.42
C LEU A 269 -16.59 29.14 -12.89
N VAL A 270 -17.45 28.61 -13.76
CA VAL A 270 -17.45 28.95 -15.21
C VAL A 270 -17.46 30.45 -15.48
N GLN A 271 -17.98 31.24 -14.54
CA GLN A 271 -18.05 32.70 -14.61
C GLN A 271 -16.83 33.42 -14.03
N THR A 272 -15.83 32.70 -13.49
CA THR A 272 -14.61 33.32 -12.96
C THR A 272 -13.73 33.79 -14.12
N PRO A 273 -13.20 35.04 -14.11
CA PRO A 273 -12.34 35.54 -15.18
C PRO A 273 -11.14 34.62 -15.51
N LEU A 274 -10.64 33.88 -14.51
CA LEU A 274 -9.54 32.91 -14.65
C LEU A 274 -9.95 31.59 -15.36
N ALA A 275 -11.26 31.38 -15.56
CA ALA A 275 -11.74 30.17 -16.25
C ALA A 275 -11.68 30.28 -17.79
N LYS A 276 -11.39 31.45 -18.33
CA LYS A 276 -11.21 31.65 -19.78
C LYS A 276 -9.76 31.35 -20.14
N PRO A 277 -9.49 30.43 -21.09
CA PRO A 277 -8.13 30.27 -21.60
C PRO A 277 -7.67 31.63 -22.16
N THR A 278 -6.57 32.14 -21.66
CA THR A 278 -5.86 33.21 -22.33
C THR A 278 -5.34 32.64 -23.65
N ARG A 279 -5.84 33.17 -24.75
CA ARG A 279 -5.32 32.86 -26.09
C ARG A 279 -3.90 33.40 -26.25
#